data_6e145b4be86f425b7ed36d4a23b17994
#
_entry.id   6e145b4be86f425b7ed36d4a23b17994
#
_cell.length_a   1.000
_cell.length_b   1.000
_cell.length_c   1.000
_cell.angle_alpha   90.00
_cell.angle_beta   90.00
_cell.angle_gamma   90.00
#
_symmetry.space_group_name_H-M   'P 1'
#
loop_
_entity.id
_entity.type
_entity.pdbx_description
1 polymer ?
#
loop_
_entity_poly.entity_id
_entity_poly.type
_entity_poly.pdbx_seq_one_letter_code
_entity_poly.pdbx_strand_id
1 'polypeptide(L)'
;IYKFLTMKILKISTITVAVLVAVFIIIACIFPPIAKNYINKHSKELIGRQINIKGLYINIFTGYARITDFQLLEANDLDTFVSFDTLSVDMSLHRLLANEVRINHISLTNPSVKVLQQGSEFNFDDLLALGSTDTLSADSPAAQPVASSTLQSPASDSLSPASPATTSANPLAIALYNISIQGGHILYKDLERNSVWQMENFGLQIPGVY
;
A
#
# COMPACT_ATOMS: atom_id res chain seq x y z
N ILE A 1 -24.67 -44.57 -26.53
CA ILE A 1 -23.53 -44.71 -25.60
C ILE A 1 -22.80 -43.38 -25.45
N TYR A 2 -22.48 -42.66 -26.51
CA TYR A 2 -21.74 -41.36 -26.43
C TYR A 2 -22.50 -40.29 -25.64
N LYS A 3 -23.83 -40.17 -25.79
CA LYS A 3 -24.67 -39.19 -25.10
C LYS A 3 -24.71 -39.41 -23.57
N PHE A 4 -24.62 -40.66 -23.15
CA PHE A 4 -24.60 -41.03 -21.72
C PHE A 4 -23.23 -40.77 -21.06
N LEU A 5 -22.15 -40.96 -21.83
CA LEU A 5 -20.77 -40.68 -21.37
C LEU A 5 -20.54 -39.19 -21.22
N THR A 6 -20.96 -38.38 -22.21
CA THR A 6 -20.85 -36.90 -22.16
C THR A 6 -21.63 -36.29 -20.99
N MET A 7 -22.83 -36.80 -20.69
CA MET A 7 -23.60 -36.34 -19.52
C MET A 7 -22.95 -36.68 -18.18
N LYS A 8 -22.27 -37.82 -18.06
CA LYS A 8 -21.52 -38.18 -16.84
C LYS A 8 -20.29 -37.28 -16.68
N ILE A 9 -19.51 -37.06 -17.75
CA ILE A 9 -18.34 -36.18 -17.72
C ILE A 9 -18.76 -34.74 -17.36
N LEU A 10 -19.86 -34.23 -17.94
CA LEU A 10 -20.37 -32.91 -17.65
C LEU A 10 -20.77 -32.75 -16.18
N LYS A 11 -21.45 -33.75 -15.60
CA LYS A 11 -21.83 -33.76 -14.17
C LYS A 11 -20.60 -33.79 -13.24
N ILE A 12 -19.60 -34.60 -13.56
CA ILE A 12 -18.38 -34.69 -12.76
C ILE A 12 -17.64 -33.34 -12.82
N SER A 13 -17.50 -32.75 -14.00
CA SER A 13 -16.88 -31.44 -14.19
C SER A 13 -17.61 -30.35 -13.39
N THR A 14 -18.94 -30.32 -13.42
CA THR A 14 -19.74 -29.35 -12.67
C THR A 14 -19.55 -29.49 -11.16
N ILE A 15 -19.52 -30.73 -10.66
CA ILE A 15 -19.30 -31.00 -9.22
C ILE A 15 -17.89 -30.56 -8.82
N THR A 16 -16.88 -30.86 -9.63
CA THR A 16 -15.48 -30.47 -9.35
C THR A 16 -15.34 -28.94 -9.28
N VAL A 17 -15.93 -28.23 -10.24
CA VAL A 17 -15.95 -26.75 -10.24
C VAL A 17 -16.68 -26.22 -9.00
N ALA A 18 -17.83 -26.79 -8.65
CA ALA A 18 -18.58 -26.36 -7.46
C ALA A 18 -17.79 -26.56 -6.16
N VAL A 19 -17.05 -27.68 -6.04
CA VAL A 19 -16.16 -27.95 -4.89
C VAL A 19 -15.00 -26.95 -4.84
N LEU A 20 -14.35 -26.66 -5.98
CA LEU A 20 -13.28 -25.67 -6.03
C LEU A 20 -13.76 -24.28 -5.63
N VAL A 21 -14.93 -23.86 -6.11
CA VAL A 21 -15.55 -22.58 -5.74
C VAL A 21 -15.86 -22.55 -4.24
N ALA A 22 -16.42 -23.63 -3.68
CA ALA A 22 -16.71 -23.71 -2.26
C ALA A 22 -15.46 -23.60 -1.40
N VAL A 23 -14.39 -24.32 -1.77
CA VAL A 23 -13.07 -24.24 -1.09
C VAL A 23 -12.52 -22.82 -1.18
N PHE A 24 -12.59 -22.19 -2.33
CA PHE A 24 -12.14 -20.81 -2.51
C PHE A 24 -12.89 -19.81 -1.61
N ILE A 25 -14.23 -19.95 -1.50
CA ILE A 25 -15.04 -19.13 -0.60
C ILE A 25 -14.65 -19.34 0.86
N ILE A 26 -14.40 -20.59 1.27
CA ILE A 26 -13.97 -20.91 2.64
C ILE A 26 -12.63 -20.22 2.94
N ILE A 27 -11.66 -20.33 2.04
CA ILE A 27 -10.35 -19.67 2.18
C ILE A 27 -10.52 -18.16 2.29
N ALA A 28 -11.34 -17.55 1.43
CA ALA A 28 -11.63 -16.12 1.43
C ALA A 28 -12.25 -15.63 2.75
N CYS A 29 -13.10 -16.43 3.39
CA CYS A 29 -13.72 -16.10 4.67
C CYS A 29 -12.74 -16.25 5.87
N ILE A 30 -11.83 -17.21 5.79
CA ILE A 30 -10.88 -17.51 6.87
C ILE A 30 -9.65 -16.60 6.82
N PHE A 31 -9.28 -16.12 5.64
CA PHE A 31 -8.08 -15.30 5.43
C PHE A 31 -8.03 -14.02 6.28
N PRO A 32 -9.08 -13.16 6.36
CA PRO A 32 -9.01 -11.90 7.10
C PRO A 32 -8.69 -12.06 8.60
N PRO A 33 -9.34 -12.94 9.37
CA PRO A 33 -9.01 -13.11 10.78
C PRO A 33 -7.60 -13.68 11.00
N ILE A 34 -7.12 -14.57 10.12
CA ILE A 34 -5.75 -15.08 10.19
C ILE A 34 -4.76 -13.95 9.93
N ALA A 35 -4.95 -13.17 8.86
CA ALA A 35 -4.08 -12.05 8.51
C ALA A 35 -4.03 -11.02 9.65
N LYS A 36 -5.18 -10.65 10.22
CA LYS A 36 -5.25 -9.76 11.39
C LYS A 36 -4.43 -10.30 12.57
N ASN A 37 -4.63 -11.55 12.94
CA ASN A 37 -3.92 -12.15 14.07
C ASN A 37 -2.41 -12.25 13.81
N TYR A 38 -2.02 -12.54 12.56
CA TYR A 38 -0.63 -12.57 12.16
C TYR A 38 0.03 -11.20 12.29
N ILE A 39 -0.61 -10.13 11.76
CA ILE A 39 -0.12 -8.76 11.87
C ILE A 39 0.02 -8.36 13.34
N ASN A 40 -1.03 -8.52 14.14
CA ASN A 40 -1.00 -8.14 15.56
C ASN A 40 0.10 -8.87 16.34
N LYS A 41 0.45 -10.09 15.94
CA LYS A 41 1.43 -10.92 16.67
C LYS A 41 2.87 -10.69 16.21
N HIS A 42 3.09 -10.42 14.91
CA HIS A 42 4.42 -10.36 14.31
C HIS A 42 4.82 -8.96 13.83
N SER A 43 3.98 -7.95 14.03
CA SER A 43 4.27 -6.58 13.58
C SER A 43 5.59 -6.05 14.14
N LYS A 44 5.89 -6.37 15.39
CA LYS A 44 7.13 -5.94 16.03
C LYS A 44 8.38 -6.56 15.39
N GLU A 45 8.30 -7.80 14.92
CA GLU A 45 9.39 -8.46 14.19
C GLU A 45 9.55 -7.91 12.78
N LEU A 46 8.45 -7.46 12.15
CA LEU A 46 8.43 -7.00 10.77
C LEU A 46 8.85 -5.53 10.64
N ILE A 47 8.37 -4.66 11.53
CA ILE A 47 8.55 -3.21 11.44
C ILE A 47 9.12 -2.57 12.71
N GLY A 48 9.55 -3.36 13.69
CA GLY A 48 10.08 -2.87 14.96
C GLY A 48 9.04 -2.30 15.93
N ARG A 49 7.76 -2.23 15.53
CA ARG A 49 6.68 -1.61 16.31
C ARG A 49 5.45 -2.49 16.40
N GLN A 50 4.73 -2.35 17.51
CA GLN A 50 3.49 -3.08 17.72
C GLN A 50 2.34 -2.44 16.93
N ILE A 51 1.66 -3.25 16.11
CA ILE A 51 0.39 -2.91 15.48
C ILE A 51 -0.73 -3.64 16.20
N ASN A 52 -1.82 -2.95 16.47
CA ASN A 52 -3.06 -3.50 17.00
C ASN A 52 -4.19 -3.20 16.01
N ILE A 53 -4.85 -4.23 15.52
CA ILE A 53 -6.03 -4.15 14.66
C ILE A 53 -7.15 -4.92 15.33
N LYS A 54 -8.30 -4.27 15.56
CA LYS A 54 -9.45 -4.95 16.18
C LYS A 54 -10.31 -5.67 15.16
N GLY A 55 -10.53 -5.08 13.99
CA GLY A 55 -11.28 -5.68 12.91
C GLY A 55 -10.59 -5.56 11.55
N LEU A 56 -10.57 -6.67 10.80
CA LEU A 56 -10.16 -6.72 9.41
C LEU A 56 -11.25 -7.46 8.61
N TYR A 57 -11.83 -6.79 7.64
CA TYR A 57 -12.79 -7.35 6.72
C TYR A 57 -12.29 -7.17 5.28
N ILE A 58 -12.27 -8.24 4.51
CA ILE A 58 -11.89 -8.23 3.10
C ILE A 58 -12.91 -9.04 2.33
N ASN A 59 -13.52 -8.42 1.32
CA ASN A 59 -14.40 -9.10 0.38
C ASN A 59 -13.75 -9.08 -1.00
N ILE A 60 -13.14 -10.20 -1.37
CA ILE A 60 -12.42 -10.37 -2.64
C ILE A 60 -13.35 -10.42 -3.85
N PHE A 61 -14.66 -10.58 -3.68
CA PHE A 61 -15.62 -10.60 -4.79
C PHE A 61 -16.07 -9.20 -5.19
N THR A 62 -16.20 -8.32 -4.19
CA THR A 62 -16.60 -6.92 -4.43
C THR A 62 -15.40 -5.96 -4.51
N GLY A 63 -14.21 -6.38 -4.08
CA GLY A 63 -13.04 -5.52 -3.98
C GLY A 63 -13.09 -4.58 -2.78
N TYR A 64 -13.89 -4.89 -1.76
CA TYR A 64 -14.03 -4.04 -0.58
C TYR A 64 -13.17 -4.55 0.56
N ALA A 65 -12.38 -3.65 1.16
CA ALA A 65 -11.60 -3.91 2.37
C ALA A 65 -11.93 -2.87 3.44
N ARG A 66 -11.95 -3.29 4.71
CA ARG A 66 -12.13 -2.41 5.87
C ARG A 66 -11.25 -2.86 7.02
N ILE A 67 -10.55 -1.88 7.61
CA ILE A 67 -9.80 -2.04 8.86
C ILE A 67 -10.52 -1.19 9.91
N THR A 68 -10.72 -1.72 11.12
CA THR A 68 -11.32 -0.97 12.23
C THR A 68 -10.43 -1.00 13.44
N ASP A 69 -10.42 0.12 14.18
CA ASP A 69 -9.66 0.31 15.42
C ASP A 69 -8.17 -0.07 15.23
N PHE A 70 -7.52 0.63 14.32
CA PHE A 70 -6.08 0.48 14.07
C PHE A 70 -5.29 1.35 15.03
N GLN A 71 -4.21 0.79 15.55
CA GLN A 71 -3.23 1.50 16.36
C GLN A 71 -1.82 1.01 15.99
N LEU A 72 -0.94 1.92 15.70
CA LEU A 72 0.50 1.72 15.61
C LEU A 72 1.14 2.39 16.83
N LEU A 73 1.78 1.61 17.66
CA LEU A 73 2.45 2.12 18.85
C LEU A 73 3.79 2.79 18.52
N GLU A 74 4.29 3.62 19.39
CA GLU A 74 5.65 4.12 19.35
C GLU A 74 6.65 3.00 19.66
N ALA A 75 7.94 3.26 19.46
CA ALA A 75 9.01 2.31 19.75
C ALA A 75 9.06 1.87 21.23
N ASN A 76 8.48 2.68 22.14
CA ASN A 76 8.37 2.37 23.57
C ASN A 76 7.23 1.40 23.93
N ASP A 77 6.37 1.02 22.96
CA ASP A 77 5.17 0.17 23.12
C ASP A 77 4.10 0.70 24.12
N LEU A 78 4.23 1.93 24.58
CA LEU A 78 3.32 2.53 25.57
C LEU A 78 2.38 3.55 24.94
N ASP A 79 2.94 4.40 24.09
CA ASP A 79 2.20 5.47 23.45
C ASP A 79 1.74 5.09 22.04
N THR A 80 0.66 5.71 21.57
CA THR A 80 0.19 5.54 20.21
C THR A 80 0.82 6.60 19.30
N PHE A 81 1.49 6.17 18.24
CA PHE A 81 2.02 7.04 17.20
C PHE A 81 0.95 7.41 16.17
N VAL A 82 0.29 6.39 15.59
CA VAL A 82 -0.78 6.56 14.61
C VAL A 82 -1.97 5.69 14.99
N SER A 83 -3.16 6.24 14.91
CA SER A 83 -4.40 5.48 15.04
C SER A 83 -5.48 5.98 14.08
N PHE A 84 -6.49 5.15 13.83
CA PHE A 84 -7.72 5.54 13.16
C PHE A 84 -8.86 4.58 13.54
N ASP A 85 -10.09 5.07 13.48
CA ASP A 85 -11.26 4.25 13.79
C ASP A 85 -11.59 3.31 12.62
N THR A 86 -11.61 3.84 11.41
CA THR A 86 -11.97 3.04 10.23
C THR A 86 -11.22 3.53 9.00
N LEU A 87 -10.58 2.59 8.32
CA LEU A 87 -10.11 2.74 6.94
C LEU A 87 -10.92 1.80 6.06
N SER A 88 -11.57 2.33 5.03
CA SER A 88 -12.27 1.53 4.03
C SER A 88 -11.75 1.85 2.62
N VAL A 89 -11.62 0.82 1.82
CA VAL A 89 -11.16 0.90 0.43
C VAL A 89 -12.13 0.08 -0.43
N ASP A 90 -12.61 0.68 -1.50
CA ASP A 90 -13.41 0.04 -2.53
C ASP A 90 -12.65 0.06 -3.86
N MET A 91 -12.45 -1.10 -4.45
CA MET A 91 -11.68 -1.31 -5.68
C MET A 91 -12.50 -2.03 -6.75
N SER A 92 -12.41 -1.58 -7.98
CA SER A 92 -13.07 -2.23 -9.13
C SER A 92 -12.23 -3.42 -9.64
N LEU A 93 -12.47 -4.63 -9.09
CA LEU A 93 -11.68 -5.83 -9.43
C LEU A 93 -11.76 -6.20 -10.90
N HIS A 94 -12.89 -5.95 -11.60
CA HIS A 94 -13.02 -6.26 -13.02
C HIS A 94 -12.07 -5.43 -13.90
N ARG A 95 -11.61 -4.27 -13.43
CA ARG A 95 -10.64 -3.43 -14.12
C ARG A 95 -9.22 -4.00 -14.11
N LEU A 96 -8.90 -4.85 -13.13
CA LEU A 96 -7.63 -5.56 -13.10
C LEU A 96 -7.41 -6.44 -14.33
N LEU A 97 -8.49 -6.99 -14.90
CA LEU A 97 -8.44 -7.75 -16.15
C LEU A 97 -8.08 -6.88 -17.36
N ALA A 98 -8.26 -5.57 -17.25
CA ALA A 98 -7.89 -4.58 -18.27
C ALA A 98 -6.56 -3.86 -17.93
N ASN A 99 -5.72 -4.41 -17.04
CA ASN A 99 -4.49 -3.80 -16.54
C ASN A 99 -4.69 -2.40 -15.91
N GLU A 100 -5.86 -2.15 -15.33
CA GLU A 100 -6.18 -0.91 -14.62
C GLU A 100 -6.47 -1.21 -13.15
N VAL A 101 -5.70 -0.63 -12.22
CA VAL A 101 -6.02 -0.61 -10.79
C VAL A 101 -6.90 0.60 -10.54
N ARG A 102 -8.20 0.37 -10.35
CA ARG A 102 -9.15 1.45 -10.07
C ARG A 102 -9.66 1.35 -8.65
N ILE A 103 -9.34 2.36 -7.84
CA ILE A 103 -9.85 2.55 -6.49
C ILE A 103 -11.00 3.56 -6.57
N ASN A 104 -12.21 3.10 -6.28
CA ASN A 104 -13.43 3.91 -6.40
C ASN A 104 -13.63 4.81 -5.19
N HIS A 105 -13.20 4.36 -4.01
CA HIS A 105 -13.39 5.09 -2.77
C HIS A 105 -12.35 4.69 -1.73
N ILE A 106 -11.75 5.70 -1.09
CA ILE A 106 -10.94 5.54 0.12
C ILE A 106 -11.56 6.45 1.17
N SER A 107 -11.92 5.89 2.31
CA SER A 107 -12.42 6.65 3.44
C SER A 107 -11.62 6.35 4.69
N LEU A 108 -11.13 7.39 5.35
CA LEU A 108 -10.39 7.32 6.61
C LEU A 108 -11.11 8.17 7.66
N THR A 109 -11.53 7.54 8.73
CA THR A 109 -12.30 8.16 9.80
C THR A 109 -11.48 8.25 11.07
N ASN A 110 -11.47 9.45 11.67
CA ASN A 110 -10.80 9.80 12.90
C ASN A 110 -9.31 9.39 12.92
N PRO A 111 -8.52 9.70 11.86
CA PRO A 111 -7.08 9.49 11.94
C PRO A 111 -6.46 10.42 12.98
N SER A 112 -5.59 9.85 13.80
CA SER A 112 -4.79 10.58 14.78
C SER A 112 -3.33 10.25 14.60
N VAL A 113 -2.49 11.29 14.53
CA VAL A 113 -1.03 11.16 14.38
C VAL A 113 -0.35 12.03 15.43
N LYS A 114 0.61 11.44 16.16
CA LYS A 114 1.41 12.11 17.17
C LYS A 114 2.87 12.20 16.71
N VAL A 115 3.30 13.36 16.32
CA VAL A 115 4.67 13.65 15.89
C VAL A 115 5.43 14.29 17.05
N LEU A 116 6.51 13.66 17.49
CA LEU A 116 7.45 14.19 18.46
C LEU A 116 8.77 14.49 17.76
N GLN A 117 9.31 15.68 18.02
CA GLN A 117 10.63 16.08 17.55
C GLN A 117 11.54 16.38 18.73
N GLN A 118 12.78 15.87 18.69
CA GLN A 118 13.83 16.19 19.63
C GLN A 118 15.11 16.53 18.85
N GLY A 119 15.42 17.81 18.77
CA GLY A 119 16.48 18.30 17.90
C GLY A 119 16.17 18.07 16.42
N SER A 120 16.99 17.26 15.75
CA SER A 120 16.79 16.84 14.37
C SER A 120 16.08 15.48 14.24
N GLU A 121 15.82 14.79 15.35
CA GLU A 121 15.24 13.45 15.36
C GLU A 121 13.74 13.50 15.55
N PHE A 122 13.03 12.63 14.82
CA PHE A 122 11.60 12.43 14.94
C PHE A 122 11.27 11.06 15.51
N ASN A 123 10.13 10.98 16.17
CA ASN A 123 9.65 9.70 16.73
C ASN A 123 9.29 8.64 15.67
N PHE A 124 9.48 8.90 14.38
CA PHE A 124 9.23 7.97 13.26
C PHE A 124 10.46 7.69 12.39
N ASP A 125 11.66 8.16 12.77
CA ASP A 125 12.88 7.99 11.97
C ASP A 125 13.27 6.52 11.79
N ASP A 126 12.97 5.67 12.76
CA ASP A 126 13.11 4.22 12.68
C ASP A 126 12.28 3.61 11.55
N LEU A 127 11.05 4.11 11.33
CA LEU A 127 10.19 3.66 10.25
C LEU A 127 10.70 4.11 8.87
N LEU A 128 11.29 5.30 8.77
CA LEU A 128 11.92 5.79 7.55
C LEU A 128 13.16 4.96 7.20
N ALA A 129 13.94 4.57 8.20
CA ALA A 129 15.12 3.73 8.01
C ALA A 129 14.78 2.35 7.41
N LEU A 130 13.62 1.77 7.76
CA LEU A 130 13.14 0.53 7.15
C LEU A 130 12.87 0.65 5.65
N GLY A 131 12.29 1.78 5.20
CA GLY A 131 12.03 2.03 3.79
C GLY A 131 13.27 2.34 2.95
N SER A 132 14.37 2.71 3.60
CA SER A 132 15.62 3.08 2.92
C SER A 132 16.53 1.89 2.59
N THR A 133 16.32 0.75 3.22
CA THR A 133 17.14 -0.47 3.04
C THR A 133 16.87 -1.21 1.75
N ASP A 134 15.72 -1.02 1.12
CA ASP A 134 15.36 -1.75 -0.11
C ASP A 134 15.84 -1.08 -1.42
N THR A 135 16.44 0.14 -1.34
CA THR A 135 16.89 0.88 -2.54
C THR A 135 18.41 0.89 -2.75
N LEU A 136 19.21 0.22 -1.91
CA LEU A 136 20.68 0.24 -2.02
C LEU A 136 21.29 -1.12 -2.41
N SER A 137 20.68 -1.85 -3.33
CA SER A 137 21.29 -3.00 -4.00
C SER A 137 21.22 -2.85 -5.51
N ALA A 138 21.82 -1.77 -6.03
CA ALA A 138 22.23 -1.71 -7.42
C ALA A 138 23.57 -0.96 -7.45
N ASP A 139 24.62 -1.75 -7.64
CA ASP A 139 25.98 -1.40 -7.98
C ASP A 139 26.18 0.02 -8.52
N SER A 140 26.96 0.83 -7.82
CA SER A 140 27.62 1.97 -8.43
C SER A 140 29.10 1.99 -8.00
N PRO A 141 30.03 1.74 -8.92
CA PRO A 141 31.45 1.88 -8.61
C PRO A 141 31.81 3.35 -8.45
N ALA A 142 32.63 3.59 -7.44
CA ALA A 142 33.21 4.87 -7.08
C ALA A 142 33.74 5.66 -8.28
N ALA A 143 33.24 6.88 -8.48
CA ALA A 143 33.87 7.88 -9.35
C ALA A 143 34.61 8.90 -8.48
N GLN A 144 35.94 8.92 -8.61
CA GLN A 144 36.85 9.95 -8.11
C GLN A 144 36.65 11.27 -8.86
N PRO A 145 36.94 12.41 -8.25
CA PRO A 145 36.85 13.71 -8.89
C PRO A 145 38.12 14.00 -9.69
N VAL A 146 37.99 14.33 -10.96
CA VAL A 146 39.04 15.01 -11.73
C VAL A 146 38.49 16.23 -12.43
N ALA A 147 39.25 17.28 -12.31
CA ALA A 147 38.99 18.66 -12.67
C ALA A 147 39.09 18.94 -14.18
N SER A 148 38.32 19.96 -14.58
CA SER A 148 38.57 20.99 -15.62
C SER A 148 39.25 20.66 -16.96
N SER A 149 38.61 20.88 -18.09
CA SER A 149 38.82 22.10 -18.93
C SER A 149 38.41 21.90 -20.40
N THR A 150 37.81 22.95 -20.94
CA THR A 150 37.92 23.55 -22.27
C THR A 150 37.14 22.97 -23.46
N LEU A 151 36.14 23.76 -23.86
CA LEU A 151 35.76 24.23 -25.20
C LEU A 151 36.15 23.44 -26.47
N GLN A 152 35.20 23.05 -27.28
CA GLN A 152 35.03 23.46 -28.67
C GLN A 152 33.95 22.63 -29.38
N SER A 153 32.96 23.33 -29.95
CA SER A 153 32.10 22.86 -31.04
C SER A 153 32.80 23.19 -32.37
N PRO A 154 32.57 22.54 -33.52
CA PRO A 154 31.28 22.44 -34.17
C PRO A 154 31.03 21.19 -35.09
N ALA A 155 29.75 21.04 -35.47
CA ALA A 155 29.19 20.59 -36.76
C ALA A 155 29.15 19.12 -37.17
N SER A 156 27.90 18.69 -37.39
CA SER A 156 27.34 17.87 -38.47
C SER A 156 27.88 16.46 -38.73
N ASP A 157 27.13 15.42 -38.51
CA ASP A 157 26.40 14.72 -39.55
C ASP A 157 25.51 13.60 -39.02
N SER A 158 24.39 13.45 -39.71
CA SER A 158 23.39 12.41 -39.60
C SER A 158 23.95 10.99 -39.66
N LEU A 159 23.52 10.12 -38.75
CA LEU A 159 23.18 8.72 -39.03
C LEU A 159 22.40 8.15 -37.86
N SER A 160 21.14 7.85 -38.07
CA SER A 160 20.25 7.15 -37.19
C SER A 160 20.74 5.72 -36.92
N PRO A 161 20.93 5.30 -35.67
CA PRO A 161 20.93 3.90 -35.35
C PRO A 161 19.57 3.52 -34.74
N ALA A 162 19.03 2.44 -35.29
CA ALA A 162 17.82 1.78 -34.84
C ALA A 162 17.72 1.70 -33.32
N SER A 163 16.64 2.28 -32.79
CA SER A 163 16.18 2.09 -31.44
C SER A 163 15.95 0.59 -31.18
N PRO A 164 16.54 -0.01 -30.15
CA PRO A 164 16.11 -1.33 -29.75
C PRO A 164 14.64 -1.22 -29.30
N ALA A 165 13.79 -2.07 -29.85
CA ALA A 165 12.41 -2.21 -29.47
C ALA A 165 12.36 -2.54 -27.96
N THR A 166 12.19 -1.54 -27.12
CA THR A 166 11.75 -1.70 -25.76
C THR A 166 10.36 -2.31 -25.85
N THR A 167 10.26 -3.56 -25.46
CA THR A 167 9.00 -4.23 -25.18
C THR A 167 8.26 -3.36 -24.18
N SER A 168 7.32 -2.57 -24.67
CA SER A 168 6.43 -1.75 -23.85
C SER A 168 5.55 -2.71 -23.06
N ALA A 169 5.98 -3.10 -21.86
CA ALA A 169 5.06 -3.55 -20.85
C ALA A 169 4.06 -2.39 -20.68
N ASN A 170 2.80 -2.61 -21.01
CA ASN A 170 1.75 -1.63 -20.85
C ASN A 170 1.81 -1.16 -19.38
N PRO A 171 2.11 0.11 -19.09
CA PRO A 171 2.21 0.56 -17.71
C PRO A 171 0.85 0.34 -17.04
N LEU A 172 0.88 -0.23 -15.83
CA LEU A 172 -0.31 -0.42 -15.02
C LEU A 172 -0.93 0.94 -14.75
N ALA A 173 -2.12 1.19 -15.30
CA ALA A 173 -2.84 2.45 -15.06
C ALA A 173 -3.43 2.41 -13.65
N ILE A 174 -3.15 3.44 -12.84
CA ILE A 174 -3.71 3.59 -11.49
C ILE A 174 -4.66 4.79 -11.50
N ALA A 175 -5.91 4.56 -11.15
CA ALA A 175 -6.93 5.60 -11.04
C ALA A 175 -7.52 5.61 -9.62
N LEU A 176 -7.46 6.78 -8.97
CA LEU A 176 -7.95 7.00 -7.61
C LEU A 176 -9.15 7.95 -7.65
N TYR A 177 -10.25 7.54 -7.02
CA TYR A 177 -11.47 8.35 -6.94
C TYR A 177 -11.93 8.46 -5.49
N ASN A 178 -12.56 9.60 -5.16
CA ASN A 178 -13.26 9.83 -3.89
C ASN A 178 -12.44 9.48 -2.65
N ILE A 179 -11.33 10.18 -2.45
CA ILE A 179 -10.56 10.09 -1.21
C ILE A 179 -11.20 11.00 -0.17
N SER A 180 -11.58 10.46 0.98
CA SER A 180 -12.22 11.17 2.07
C SER A 180 -11.49 10.92 3.39
N ILE A 181 -11.12 11.98 4.08
CA ILE A 181 -10.63 11.95 5.46
C ILE A 181 -11.58 12.78 6.31
N GLN A 182 -12.02 12.25 7.43
CA GLN A 182 -12.96 12.90 8.34
C GLN A 182 -12.49 12.78 9.79
N GLY A 183 -12.63 13.87 10.54
CA GLY A 183 -12.31 13.89 11.97
C GLY A 183 -10.81 13.72 12.27
N GLY A 184 -9.94 14.19 11.39
CA GLY A 184 -8.49 14.01 11.55
C GLY A 184 -7.94 14.82 12.73
N HIS A 185 -6.95 14.25 13.41
CA HIS A 185 -6.25 14.84 14.55
C HIS A 185 -4.74 14.72 14.34
N ILE A 186 -4.01 15.81 14.44
CA ILE A 186 -2.55 15.84 14.37
C ILE A 186 -2.03 16.58 15.58
N LEU A 187 -1.14 15.94 16.33
CA LEU A 187 -0.38 16.53 17.43
C LEU A 187 1.10 16.55 17.05
N TYR A 188 1.67 17.73 16.97
CA TYR A 188 3.12 17.93 16.84
C TYR A 188 3.66 18.54 18.12
N LYS A 189 4.74 17.97 18.66
CA LYS A 189 5.41 18.45 19.86
C LYS A 189 6.92 18.51 19.63
N ASP A 190 7.49 19.70 19.76
CA ASP A 190 8.94 19.94 19.82
C ASP A 190 9.35 19.90 21.31
N LEU A 191 10.15 18.90 21.66
CA LEU A 191 10.57 18.66 23.04
C LEU A 191 11.68 19.62 23.50
N GLU A 192 12.50 20.16 22.58
CA GLU A 192 13.56 21.13 22.90
C GLU A 192 12.99 22.52 23.12
N ARG A 193 12.10 22.95 22.20
CA ARG A 193 11.45 24.27 22.28
C ARG A 193 10.24 24.31 23.18
N ASN A 194 9.83 23.15 23.69
CA ASN A 194 8.59 22.96 24.46
C ASN A 194 7.37 23.57 23.77
N SER A 195 7.34 23.46 22.44
CA SER A 195 6.23 23.96 21.64
C SER A 195 5.30 22.83 21.23
N VAL A 196 3.99 23.10 21.25
CA VAL A 196 2.95 22.12 20.90
C VAL A 196 2.04 22.74 19.84
N TRP A 197 1.85 21.98 18.77
CA TRP A 197 0.92 22.30 17.70
C TRP A 197 -0.13 21.19 17.62
N GLN A 198 -1.38 21.58 17.53
CA GLN A 198 -2.50 20.66 17.48
C GLN A 198 -3.49 21.10 16.42
N MET A 199 -3.89 20.17 15.59
CA MET A 199 -4.96 20.35 14.62
C MET A 199 -6.02 19.30 14.89
N GLU A 200 -7.24 19.72 15.14
CA GLU A 200 -8.36 18.84 15.47
C GLU A 200 -9.45 18.90 14.41
N ASN A 201 -10.11 17.77 14.22
CA ASN A 201 -11.29 17.63 13.38
C ASN A 201 -11.11 18.15 11.95
N PHE A 202 -9.92 17.92 11.36
CA PHE A 202 -9.73 18.27 9.96
C PHE A 202 -10.38 17.24 9.04
N GLY A 203 -10.85 17.72 7.91
CA GLY A 203 -11.40 16.88 6.85
C GLY A 203 -10.77 17.21 5.50
N LEU A 204 -10.63 16.21 4.66
CA LEU A 204 -10.15 16.34 3.28
C LEU A 204 -11.02 15.49 2.37
N GLN A 205 -11.46 16.07 1.27
CA GLN A 205 -12.18 15.34 0.24
C GLN A 205 -11.60 15.65 -1.13
N ILE A 206 -11.15 14.60 -1.82
CA ILE A 206 -10.62 14.68 -3.19
C ILE A 206 -11.55 13.85 -4.09
N PRO A 207 -12.30 14.49 -5.01
CA PRO A 207 -13.34 13.80 -5.77
C PRO A 207 -12.82 12.82 -6.84
N GLY A 208 -11.60 12.98 -7.33
CA GLY A 208 -10.98 12.07 -8.29
C GLY A 208 -9.68 12.66 -8.84
N VAL A 209 -8.71 11.77 -9.06
CA VAL A 209 -7.44 12.08 -9.73
C VAL A 209 -7.28 11.07 -10.86
N TYR A 210 -7.10 11.59 -12.09
CA TYR A 210 -6.94 10.79 -13.32
C TYR A 210 -5.50 10.77 -13.77
#